data_ba8105edff9656d2103e4e01a5e4f898
#
_entry.id   ba8105edff9656d2103e4e01a5e4f898
#
_cell.length_a   1.000
_cell.length_b   1.000
_cell.length_c   1.000
_cell.angle_alpha   90.00
_cell.angle_beta   90.00
_cell.angle_gamma   90.00
#
_symmetry.space_group_name_H-M   'P 1'
#
loop_
_entity.id
_entity.type
_entity.pdbx_description
1 polymer ?
#
loop_
_entity_poly.entity_id
_entity_poly.type
_entity_poly.pdbx_seq_one_letter_code
_entity_poly.pdbx_strand_id
1 'polypeptide(L)'
;FWEDGKHIVEKGYATDIITDKAIKFLESRDKNKPFCMMYHQKAPHRNWMPAPRHLGIFNNTTFPEPANLFDDYEGRGRAAREQDMSIEHTLTNDWDLKLMTREEMLKDTTNRLYSVYKRMPIEVQDKWDSVYAGRIAEYRKGDLKGKSLIS
;
A
#
# COMPACT_ATOMS: atom_id res chain seq x y z
N PHE A 1 18.47 0.42 -1.14
CA PHE A 1 18.83 -0.61 -0.15
C PHE A 1 20.25 -0.40 0.36
N TRP A 2 20.52 -0.97 1.51
CA TRP A 2 21.86 -1.10 2.05
C TRP A 2 22.21 -2.59 2.11
N GLU A 3 23.32 -2.98 1.53
CA GLU A 3 23.83 -4.34 1.53
C GLU A 3 25.30 -4.31 1.90
N ASP A 4 25.68 -5.01 2.96
CA ASP A 4 27.06 -5.05 3.50
C ASP A 4 27.70 -3.66 3.69
N GLY A 5 26.90 -2.71 4.21
CA GLY A 5 27.33 -1.34 4.45
C GLY A 5 27.44 -0.47 3.19
N LYS A 6 27.01 -0.94 2.03
CA LYS A 6 27.01 -0.19 0.79
C LYS A 6 25.61 0.16 0.33
N HIS A 7 25.42 1.37 -0.16
CA HIS A 7 24.15 1.75 -0.79
C HIS A 7 24.06 1.14 -2.19
N ILE A 8 22.99 0.39 -2.44
CA ILE A 8 22.69 -0.22 -3.74
C ILE A 8 21.33 0.21 -4.26
N VAL A 9 21.20 0.23 -5.57
CA VAL A 9 19.92 0.49 -6.26
C VAL A 9 19.53 -0.78 -7.00
N GLU A 10 18.35 -1.30 -6.69
CA GLU A 10 17.78 -2.46 -7.37
C GLU A 10 16.42 -2.11 -7.96
N LYS A 11 16.12 -2.70 -9.10
CA LYS A 11 14.84 -2.54 -9.79
C LYS A 11 13.91 -3.69 -9.40
N GLY A 12 12.68 -3.37 -9.00
CA GLY A 12 11.69 -4.36 -8.66
C GLY A 12 10.80 -3.93 -7.50
N TYR A 13 9.93 -4.82 -7.08
CA TYR A 13 9.07 -4.63 -5.93
C TYR A 13 9.85 -4.95 -4.64
N ALA A 14 9.88 -4.02 -3.71
CA ALA A 14 10.76 -4.11 -2.54
C ALA A 14 10.58 -5.40 -1.72
N THR A 15 9.34 -5.88 -1.58
CA THR A 15 9.05 -7.13 -0.86
C THR A 15 9.68 -8.33 -1.55
N ASP A 16 9.63 -8.39 -2.90
CA ASP A 16 10.24 -9.47 -3.66
C ASP A 16 11.77 -9.44 -3.52
N ILE A 17 12.37 -8.26 -3.69
CA ILE A 17 13.82 -8.08 -3.54
C ILE A 17 14.31 -8.53 -2.16
N ILE A 18 13.62 -8.13 -1.08
CA ILE A 18 13.98 -8.53 0.28
C ILE A 18 13.82 -10.05 0.45
N THR A 19 12.78 -10.63 -0.13
CA THR A 19 12.55 -12.09 -0.08
C THR A 19 13.66 -12.86 -0.79
N ASP A 20 14.01 -12.44 -2.00
CA ASP A 20 15.06 -13.08 -2.80
C ASP A 20 16.43 -13.04 -2.07
N LYS A 21 16.74 -11.89 -1.45
CA LYS A 21 17.96 -11.75 -0.64
C LYS A 21 17.95 -12.67 0.60
N ALA A 22 16.80 -12.79 1.27
CA ALA A 22 16.66 -13.68 2.40
C ALA A 22 16.82 -15.16 2.00
N ILE A 23 16.24 -15.57 0.89
CA ILE A 23 16.40 -16.92 0.33
C ILE A 23 17.86 -17.18 -0.02
N LYS A 24 18.48 -16.24 -0.75
CA LYS A 24 19.88 -16.34 -1.12
C LYS A 24 20.81 -16.52 0.10
N PHE A 25 20.56 -15.75 1.18
CA PHE A 25 21.29 -15.92 2.43
C PHE A 25 21.11 -17.32 3.01
N LEU A 26 19.87 -17.84 3.09
CA LEU A 26 19.57 -19.17 3.62
C LEU A 26 20.22 -20.28 2.81
N GLU A 27 20.32 -20.13 1.49
CA GLU A 27 20.95 -21.09 0.60
C GLU A 27 22.48 -21.09 0.71
N SER A 28 23.08 -19.91 0.83
CA SER A 28 24.53 -19.71 0.79
C SER A 28 25.22 -19.81 2.15
N ARG A 29 24.47 -19.79 3.26
CA ARG A 29 25.04 -19.81 4.61
C ARG A 29 25.78 -21.13 4.90
N ASP A 30 26.73 -21.09 5.80
CA ASP A 30 27.36 -22.30 6.37
C ASP A 30 26.32 -23.08 7.20
N LYS A 31 25.93 -24.25 6.70
CA LYS A 31 24.88 -25.08 7.33
C LYS A 31 25.31 -25.70 8.66
N ASN A 32 26.62 -25.70 8.96
CA ASN A 32 27.17 -26.22 10.22
C ASN A 32 27.22 -25.17 11.33
N LYS A 33 26.83 -23.92 11.03
CA LYS A 33 26.81 -22.84 12.00
C LYS A 33 25.40 -22.41 12.33
N PRO A 34 25.08 -22.11 13.59
CA PRO A 34 23.83 -21.48 13.96
C PRO A 34 23.75 -20.08 13.35
N PHE A 35 22.56 -19.60 13.06
CA PHE A 35 22.34 -18.25 12.59
C PHE A 35 21.09 -17.63 13.23
N CYS A 36 21.02 -16.32 13.19
CA CYS A 36 19.84 -15.53 13.52
C CYS A 36 19.56 -14.57 12.36
N MET A 37 18.34 -14.58 11.84
CA MET A 37 17.92 -13.67 10.77
C MET A 37 16.67 -12.91 11.20
N MET A 38 16.73 -11.59 11.13
CA MET A 38 15.57 -10.74 11.27
C MET A 38 15.04 -10.39 9.87
N TYR A 39 13.93 -11.05 9.47
CA TYR A 39 13.30 -10.89 8.17
C TYR A 39 12.10 -9.95 8.30
N HIS A 40 12.32 -8.67 8.02
CA HIS A 40 11.34 -7.63 8.19
C HIS A 40 10.88 -7.07 6.84
N GLN A 41 9.58 -7.20 6.55
CA GLN A 41 8.95 -6.60 5.39
C GLN A 41 8.36 -5.23 5.75
N LYS A 42 8.42 -4.28 4.81
CA LYS A 42 7.73 -3.01 4.99
C LYS A 42 6.22 -3.15 4.81
N ALA A 43 5.76 -4.00 3.90
CA ALA A 43 4.35 -4.32 3.78
C ALA A 43 3.85 -5.05 5.05
N PRO A 44 2.64 -4.77 5.54
CA PRO A 44 1.58 -3.91 5.00
C PRO A 44 1.58 -2.46 5.53
N HIS A 45 2.73 -1.84 5.71
CA HIS A 45 2.79 -0.43 6.12
C HIS A 45 2.06 0.47 5.12
N ARG A 46 1.31 1.46 5.61
CA ARG A 46 0.74 2.54 4.80
C ARG A 46 1.83 3.12 3.89
N ASN A 47 1.66 3.24 2.65
CA ASN A 47 0.51 3.45 1.78
C ASN A 47 0.02 2.22 0.97
N TRP A 48 0.16 1.02 1.42
CA TRP A 48 -0.42 -0.21 0.84
C TRP A 48 -0.31 -0.30 -0.71
N MET A 49 0.89 -0.23 -1.22
CA MET A 49 1.16 -0.38 -2.66
C MET A 49 1.37 -1.86 -2.98
N PRO A 50 0.45 -2.51 -3.70
CA PRO A 50 0.63 -3.91 -4.08
C PRO A 50 1.67 -4.06 -5.18
N ALA A 51 2.25 -5.26 -5.31
CA ALA A 51 3.04 -5.58 -6.48
C ALA A 51 2.18 -5.49 -7.76
N PRO A 52 2.76 -5.12 -8.92
CA PRO A 52 2.00 -4.96 -10.17
C PRO A 52 1.19 -6.19 -10.57
N ARG A 53 1.65 -7.39 -10.22
CA ARG A 53 0.93 -8.65 -10.47
C ARG A 53 -0.37 -8.81 -9.67
N HIS A 54 -0.50 -8.06 -8.58
CA HIS A 54 -1.68 -8.10 -7.70
C HIS A 54 -2.64 -6.93 -7.91
N LEU A 55 -2.30 -5.98 -8.79
CA LEU A 55 -3.21 -4.89 -9.14
C LEU A 55 -4.48 -5.47 -9.77
N GLY A 56 -5.62 -5.09 -9.21
CA GLY A 56 -6.93 -5.49 -9.72
C GLY A 56 -7.40 -6.90 -9.33
N ILE A 57 -6.65 -7.68 -8.56
CA ILE A 57 -7.03 -9.05 -8.16
C ILE A 57 -8.38 -9.13 -7.43
N PHE A 58 -8.79 -8.05 -6.78
CA PHE A 58 -10.06 -7.95 -6.07
C PHE A 58 -11.10 -7.04 -6.75
N ASN A 59 -10.91 -6.68 -8.03
CA ASN A 59 -11.84 -5.77 -8.71
C ASN A 59 -13.28 -6.28 -8.76
N ASN A 60 -13.47 -7.60 -8.76
CA ASN A 60 -14.77 -8.24 -8.81
C ASN A 60 -15.15 -8.93 -7.49
N THR A 61 -14.53 -8.50 -6.39
CA THR A 61 -14.77 -9.09 -5.07
C THR A 61 -15.46 -8.08 -4.17
N THR A 62 -16.63 -8.42 -3.68
CA THR A 62 -17.30 -7.68 -2.61
C THR A 62 -16.86 -8.26 -1.27
N PHE A 63 -16.29 -7.41 -0.43
CA PHE A 63 -15.92 -7.80 0.93
C PHE A 63 -17.10 -7.54 1.86
N PRO A 64 -17.49 -8.50 2.71
CA PRO A 64 -18.53 -8.26 3.69
C PRO A 64 -18.07 -7.22 4.73
N GLU A 65 -18.93 -6.28 5.03
CA GLU A 65 -18.68 -5.34 6.11
C GLU A 65 -18.75 -6.06 7.46
N PRO A 66 -17.71 -5.97 8.30
CA PRO A 66 -17.79 -6.51 9.65
C PRO A 66 -18.81 -5.72 10.48
N ALA A 67 -19.53 -6.40 11.35
CA ALA A 67 -20.59 -5.78 12.17
C ALA A 67 -20.09 -4.60 13.04
N ASN A 68 -18.80 -4.57 13.34
CA ASN A 68 -18.13 -3.54 14.13
C ASN A 68 -17.35 -2.51 13.30
N LEU A 69 -17.62 -2.40 12.00
CA LEU A 69 -16.93 -1.42 11.13
C LEU A 69 -17.15 0.03 11.62
N PHE A 70 -18.32 0.31 12.15
CA PHE A 70 -18.70 1.60 12.72
C PHE A 70 -18.95 1.52 14.25
N ASP A 71 -18.08 0.78 14.93
CA ASP A 71 -18.12 0.65 16.39
C ASP A 71 -17.88 2.02 17.05
N ASP A 72 -18.69 2.35 18.04
CA ASP A 72 -18.56 3.56 18.87
C ASP A 72 -17.56 3.39 20.02
N TYR A 73 -17.03 2.16 20.15
CA TYR A 73 -16.12 1.75 21.21
C TYR A 73 -16.69 1.90 22.63
N GLU A 74 -18.02 1.92 22.81
CA GLU A 74 -18.66 1.95 24.12
C GLU A 74 -18.22 0.75 24.96
N GLY A 75 -18.01 0.96 26.26
CA GLY A 75 -17.55 -0.07 27.19
C GLY A 75 -16.07 -0.46 27.07
N ARG A 76 -15.32 0.11 26.12
CA ARG A 76 -13.89 -0.16 25.94
C ARG A 76 -12.99 0.83 26.67
N GLY A 77 -11.71 0.49 26.80
CA GLY A 77 -10.71 1.33 27.42
C GLY A 77 -10.55 2.69 26.72
N ARG A 78 -10.07 3.68 27.46
CA ARG A 78 -9.90 5.07 26.99
C ARG A 78 -9.13 5.17 25.69
N ALA A 79 -8.03 4.43 25.53
CA ALA A 79 -7.21 4.48 24.31
C ALA A 79 -7.99 4.07 23.04
N ALA A 80 -8.92 3.12 23.14
CA ALA A 80 -9.76 2.70 22.02
C ALA A 80 -10.83 3.74 21.70
N ARG A 81 -11.40 4.40 22.71
CA ARG A 81 -12.45 5.42 22.52
C ARG A 81 -11.94 6.75 22.03
N GLU A 82 -10.74 7.14 22.44
CA GLU A 82 -10.14 8.44 22.12
C GLU A 82 -9.18 8.40 20.92
N GLN A 83 -9.04 7.24 20.26
CA GLN A 83 -8.30 7.15 19.01
C GLN A 83 -9.03 7.94 17.91
N ASP A 84 -8.30 8.63 17.06
CA ASP A 84 -8.82 9.48 16.00
C ASP A 84 -8.79 8.83 14.61
N MET A 85 -8.26 7.59 14.51
CA MET A 85 -8.16 6.87 13.25
C MET A 85 -9.52 6.30 12.85
N SER A 86 -10.08 6.83 11.78
CA SER A 86 -11.30 6.30 11.17
C SER A 86 -11.14 6.26 9.65
N ILE A 87 -11.95 5.45 8.99
CA ILE A 87 -11.97 5.40 7.52
C ILE A 87 -12.40 6.77 6.97
N GLU A 88 -13.43 7.35 7.56
CA GLU A 88 -14.02 8.60 7.09
C GLU A 88 -13.07 9.81 7.21
N HIS A 89 -12.32 9.90 8.31
CA HIS A 89 -11.54 11.11 8.62
C HIS A 89 -10.03 10.95 8.43
N THR A 90 -9.53 9.72 8.49
CA THR A 90 -8.08 9.47 8.50
C THR A 90 -7.54 8.95 7.17
N LEU A 91 -8.35 8.19 6.42
CA LEU A 91 -7.98 7.76 5.08
C LEU A 91 -8.09 8.94 4.10
N THR A 92 -7.09 9.11 3.25
CA THR A 92 -7.04 10.15 2.23
C THR A 92 -7.26 9.58 0.83
N ASN A 93 -7.93 10.36 -0.03
CA ASN A 93 -8.27 9.94 -1.39
C ASN A 93 -7.02 9.68 -2.24
N ASP A 94 -5.97 10.45 -2.04
CA ASP A 94 -4.70 10.33 -2.75
C ASP A 94 -3.82 9.20 -2.19
N TRP A 95 -3.42 9.32 -0.93
CA TRP A 95 -2.43 8.46 -0.30
C TRP A 95 -2.92 7.04 -0.02
N ASP A 96 -4.16 6.89 0.44
CA ASP A 96 -4.72 5.60 0.85
C ASP A 96 -5.54 4.96 -0.28
N LEU A 97 -6.49 5.69 -0.85
CA LEU A 97 -7.41 5.17 -1.86
C LEU A 97 -6.86 5.26 -3.29
N LYS A 98 -5.81 6.06 -3.54
CA LYS A 98 -5.16 6.25 -4.86
C LYS A 98 -6.11 6.77 -5.93
N LEU A 99 -7.06 7.64 -5.52
CA LEU A 99 -8.08 8.19 -6.42
C LEU A 99 -7.60 9.46 -7.14
N MET A 100 -6.37 9.41 -7.64
CA MET A 100 -5.75 10.47 -8.45
C MET A 100 -5.25 9.91 -9.77
N THR A 101 -5.40 10.68 -10.84
CA THR A 101 -4.82 10.35 -12.15
C THR A 101 -3.30 10.53 -12.13
N ARG A 102 -2.62 9.94 -13.12
CA ARG A 102 -1.17 10.16 -13.35
C ARG A 102 -0.83 11.64 -13.42
N GLU A 103 -1.61 12.38 -14.21
CA GLU A 103 -1.39 13.81 -14.41
C GLU A 103 -1.44 14.59 -13.09
N GLU A 104 -2.44 14.33 -12.28
CA GLU A 104 -2.59 14.96 -10.96
C GLU A 104 -1.45 14.60 -10.02
N MET A 105 -1.07 13.33 -9.96
CA MET A 105 0.04 12.87 -9.13
C MET A 105 1.39 13.50 -9.55
N LEU A 106 1.63 13.67 -10.85
CA LEU A 106 2.88 14.22 -11.35
C LEU A 106 2.92 15.75 -11.41
N LYS A 107 1.78 16.40 -11.36
CA LYS A 107 1.66 17.86 -11.35
C LYS A 107 2.02 18.47 -9.99
N ASP A 108 1.66 17.82 -8.91
CA ASP A 108 1.92 18.29 -7.55
C ASP A 108 3.13 17.56 -6.94
N THR A 109 4.29 18.19 -6.99
CA THR A 109 5.54 17.63 -6.44
C THR A 109 5.53 17.50 -4.92
N THR A 110 4.58 18.14 -4.23
CA THR A 110 4.40 18.05 -2.77
C THR A 110 3.53 16.87 -2.38
N ASN A 111 2.79 16.30 -3.34
CA ASN A 111 1.99 15.11 -3.11
C ASN A 111 2.86 13.94 -2.69
N ARG A 112 2.42 13.22 -1.66
CA ARG A 112 3.16 12.08 -1.09
C ARG A 112 3.40 10.94 -2.09
N LEU A 113 2.52 10.76 -3.07
CA LEU A 113 2.66 9.74 -4.11
C LEU A 113 3.58 10.16 -5.24
N TYR A 114 3.87 11.45 -5.41
CA TYR A 114 4.72 11.95 -6.50
C TYR A 114 6.03 11.18 -6.64
N SER A 115 6.81 11.12 -5.57
CA SER A 115 8.12 10.48 -5.58
C SER A 115 8.05 8.97 -5.79
N VAL A 116 6.98 8.34 -5.33
CA VAL A 116 6.73 6.90 -5.50
C VAL A 116 6.38 6.62 -6.95
N TYR A 117 5.41 7.36 -7.49
CA TYR A 117 4.90 7.17 -8.84
C TYR A 117 5.98 7.48 -9.90
N LYS A 118 6.73 8.57 -9.73
CA LYS A 118 7.83 8.96 -10.61
C LYS A 118 8.93 7.90 -10.73
N ARG A 119 9.14 7.09 -9.70
CA ARG A 119 10.14 6.01 -9.71
C ARG A 119 9.65 4.71 -10.33
N MET A 120 8.34 4.57 -10.56
CA MET A 120 7.81 3.39 -11.22
C MET A 120 8.23 3.35 -12.68
N PRO A 121 8.61 2.18 -13.22
CA PRO A 121 8.73 1.99 -14.65
C PRO A 121 7.42 2.36 -15.37
N ILE A 122 7.51 2.82 -16.60
CA ILE A 122 6.35 3.30 -17.35
C ILE A 122 5.28 2.22 -17.52
N GLU A 123 5.68 0.99 -17.76
CA GLU A 123 4.79 -0.16 -17.88
C GLU A 123 4.01 -0.46 -16.58
N VAL A 124 4.61 -0.15 -15.42
CA VAL A 124 3.94 -0.27 -14.11
C VAL A 124 2.95 0.87 -13.91
N GLN A 125 3.32 2.10 -14.33
CA GLN A 125 2.41 3.24 -14.31
C GLN A 125 1.19 3.00 -15.21
N ASP A 126 1.40 2.49 -16.42
CA ASP A 126 0.32 2.19 -17.37
C ASP A 126 -0.65 1.13 -16.84
N LYS A 127 -0.10 0.09 -16.22
CA LYS A 127 -0.92 -0.93 -15.56
C LYS A 127 -1.71 -0.37 -14.39
N TRP A 128 -1.08 0.47 -13.58
CA TRP A 128 -1.73 1.17 -12.48
C TRP A 128 -2.90 2.01 -12.96
N ASP A 129 -2.67 2.86 -13.96
CA ASP A 129 -3.70 3.73 -14.52
C ASP A 129 -4.87 2.92 -15.08
N SER A 130 -4.60 1.83 -15.78
CA SER A 130 -5.66 0.98 -16.36
C SER A 130 -6.57 0.38 -15.28
N VAL A 131 -6.01 0.02 -14.11
CA VAL A 131 -6.79 -0.57 -13.01
C VAL A 131 -7.57 0.50 -12.23
N TYR A 132 -6.99 1.68 -12.05
CA TYR A 132 -7.62 2.73 -11.23
C TYR A 132 -8.53 3.67 -12.01
N ALA A 133 -8.43 3.75 -13.35
CA ALA A 133 -9.22 4.68 -14.16
C ALA A 133 -10.73 4.59 -13.92
N GLY A 134 -11.27 3.38 -13.89
CA GLY A 134 -12.69 3.14 -13.64
C GLY A 134 -13.12 3.61 -12.25
N ARG A 135 -12.32 3.28 -11.23
CA ARG A 135 -12.57 3.67 -9.83
C ARG A 135 -12.53 5.19 -9.65
N ILE A 136 -11.55 5.85 -10.26
CA ILE A 136 -11.42 7.31 -10.23
C ILE A 136 -12.63 7.97 -10.91
N ALA A 137 -13.05 7.45 -12.07
CA ALA A 137 -14.20 7.97 -12.78
C ALA A 137 -15.50 7.80 -11.99
N GLU A 138 -15.68 6.68 -11.32
CA GLU A 138 -16.86 6.40 -10.50
C GLU A 138 -16.87 7.25 -9.24
N TYR A 139 -15.77 7.34 -8.54
CA TYR A 139 -15.60 8.23 -7.39
C TYR A 139 -15.97 9.68 -7.72
N ARG A 140 -15.56 10.18 -8.89
CA ARG A 140 -15.86 11.56 -9.33
C ARG A 140 -17.32 11.82 -9.72
N LYS A 141 -18.08 10.77 -10.04
CA LYS A 141 -19.51 10.89 -10.34
C LYS A 141 -20.38 11.01 -9.09
N GLY A 142 -19.92 10.47 -7.96
CA GLY A 142 -20.66 10.43 -6.72
C GLY A 142 -20.20 11.48 -5.72
N ASP A 143 -21.14 12.08 -4.98
CA ASP A 143 -20.84 12.83 -3.75
C ASP A 143 -20.74 11.82 -2.60
N LEU A 144 -19.68 11.00 -2.64
CA LEU A 144 -19.47 9.91 -1.68
C LEU A 144 -19.02 10.51 -0.34
N LYS A 145 -19.87 10.42 0.68
CA LYS A 145 -19.60 10.86 2.06
C LYS A 145 -19.98 9.75 3.04
N GLY A 146 -19.24 9.68 4.14
CA GLY A 146 -19.54 8.74 5.22
C GLY A 146 -19.57 7.28 4.74
N LYS A 147 -20.64 6.56 5.06
CA LYS A 147 -20.77 5.12 4.71
C LYS A 147 -20.68 4.82 3.22
N SER A 148 -21.13 5.73 2.35
CA SER A 148 -21.08 5.53 0.90
C SER A 148 -19.66 5.57 0.32
N LEU A 149 -18.68 5.99 1.10
CA LEU A 149 -17.27 6.01 0.71
C LEU A 149 -16.62 4.62 0.85
N ILE A 150 -17.27 3.70 1.54
CA ILE A 150 -16.72 2.40 1.93
C ILE A 150 -17.33 1.27 1.08
N SER A 151 -18.57 1.43 0.68
CA SER A 151 -19.29 0.49 -0.19
C SER A 151 -18.94 0.69 -1.66
#